data_59d29c5df32931c7076789711794c885
#
_entry.id   59d29c5df32931c7076789711794c885
#
_cell.length_a   1.000
_cell.length_b   1.000
_cell.length_c   1.000
_cell.angle_alpha   90.00
_cell.angle_beta   90.00
_cell.angle_gamma   90.00
#
_symmetry.space_group_name_H-M   'P 1'
#
loop_
_entity.id
_entity.type
_entity.pdbx_description
1 polymer ?
#
loop_
_entity_poly.entity_id
_entity_poly.type
_entity_poly.pdbx_seq_one_letter_code
_entity_poly.pdbx_strand_id
1 'polypeptide(L)'
;IAFISERRGGFIRCFTEGSRHRVPTFVLHSMKPTGTDIYPISYYETSEWQPSVDNSGMLVYTRWDYTDREDCLGSQFWTCFPDGRDPRAPHGNYPFPWHTFADNTHGDHRYGRCADAPSGLPMTEMHIRAIPQSHRYILTAAPHHGETFGSLCILDLRVPDDNHMSQLRRLTPYVPFPESESPARSQYAYGTPWPINEGLFLCNRWEDLVLLDSLG
;
A
#
# COMPACT_ATOMS: atom_id res chain seq x y z
N ILE A 1 19.96 -4.76 -5.73
CA ILE A 1 18.76 -5.33 -5.11
C ILE A 1 18.23 -4.33 -4.11
N ALA A 2 16.96 -3.94 -4.22
CA ALA A 2 16.28 -3.15 -3.22
C ALA A 2 15.46 -4.05 -2.29
N PHE A 3 15.46 -3.76 -1.00
CA PHE A 3 14.73 -4.52 0.02
C PHE A 3 14.47 -3.63 1.24
N ILE A 4 13.61 -4.07 2.16
CA ILE A 4 13.37 -3.40 3.43
C ILE A 4 14.18 -4.04 4.55
N SER A 5 14.62 -3.23 5.51
CA SER A 5 15.38 -3.71 6.66
C SER A 5 15.25 -2.77 7.85
N GLU A 6 15.32 -3.33 9.06
CA GLU A 6 15.41 -2.61 10.32
C GLU A 6 16.84 -2.17 10.70
N ARG A 7 17.84 -2.48 9.86
CA ARG A 7 19.27 -2.21 10.16
C ARG A 7 19.59 -0.77 10.48
N ARG A 8 18.81 0.17 9.96
CA ARG A 8 18.98 1.57 10.30
C ARG A 8 18.72 1.85 11.78
N GLY A 9 17.91 1.02 12.43
CA GLY A 9 17.42 1.24 13.78
C GLY A 9 16.24 2.21 13.83
N GLY A 10 15.64 2.32 15.00
CA GLY A 10 14.43 3.10 15.24
C GLY A 10 13.20 2.23 15.46
N PHE A 11 12.17 2.86 15.97
CA PHE A 11 10.89 2.21 16.28
C PHE A 11 9.77 3.09 15.77
N ILE A 12 8.68 2.43 15.32
CA ILE A 12 7.48 3.15 14.89
C ILE A 12 6.86 3.91 16.07
N ARG A 13 6.30 5.07 15.76
CA ARG A 13 5.73 5.97 16.77
C ARG A 13 4.38 5.52 17.33
N CYS A 14 3.76 4.52 16.73
CA CYS A 14 2.45 4.02 17.12
C CYS A 14 2.40 3.47 18.56
N PHE A 15 3.54 3.11 19.11
CA PHE A 15 3.64 2.59 20.47
C PHE A 15 4.20 3.67 21.39
N THR A 16 3.41 4.07 22.37
CA THR A 16 3.81 5.04 23.39
C THR A 16 4.97 4.54 24.23
N GLU A 17 5.77 5.47 24.75
CA GLU A 17 6.80 5.20 25.72
C GLU A 17 6.21 4.39 26.90
N GLY A 18 6.79 3.21 27.14
CA GLY A 18 6.28 2.26 28.16
C GLY A 18 5.54 1.05 27.62
N SER A 19 5.18 1.02 26.33
CA SER A 19 4.69 -0.23 25.74
C SER A 19 5.83 -1.27 25.69
N ARG A 20 5.51 -2.51 26.07
CA ARG A 20 6.48 -3.63 26.02
C ARG A 20 6.82 -4.07 24.59
N HIS A 21 6.11 -3.54 23.61
CA HIS A 21 6.24 -3.92 22.22
C HIS A 21 6.82 -2.76 21.42
N ARG A 22 8.13 -2.83 21.18
CA ARG A 22 8.83 -1.94 20.27
C ARG A 22 8.86 -2.59 18.89
N VAL A 23 8.07 -2.07 17.97
CA VAL A 23 8.09 -2.54 16.58
C VAL A 23 9.14 -1.73 15.81
N PRO A 24 10.13 -2.40 15.20
CA PRO A 24 11.19 -1.70 14.48
C PRO A 24 10.64 -1.00 13.24
N THR A 25 11.29 0.10 12.87
CA THR A 25 11.04 0.78 11.60
C THR A 25 11.76 0.06 10.48
N PHE A 26 11.03 -0.27 9.43
CA PHE A 26 11.57 -0.84 8.20
C PHE A 26 11.71 0.26 7.15
N VAL A 27 12.91 0.40 6.59
CA VAL A 27 13.19 1.37 5.52
C VAL A 27 13.90 0.71 4.36
N LEU A 28 13.90 1.38 3.22
CA LEU A 28 14.52 0.89 2.01
C LEU A 28 16.04 0.80 2.16
N HIS A 29 16.58 -0.30 1.71
CA HIS A 29 18.01 -0.59 1.61
C HIS A 29 18.36 -1.07 0.22
N SER A 30 19.60 -0.89 -0.15
CA SER A 30 20.20 -1.47 -1.36
C SER A 30 21.36 -2.38 -1.00
N MET A 31 21.59 -3.38 -1.87
CA MET A 31 22.76 -4.25 -1.80
C MET A 31 23.17 -4.71 -3.19
N LYS A 32 24.40 -5.16 -3.34
CA LYS A 32 24.84 -5.88 -4.53
C LYS A 32 24.17 -7.26 -4.65
N PRO A 33 24.09 -7.85 -5.85
CA PRO A 33 23.55 -9.21 -6.04
C PRO A 33 24.31 -10.30 -5.24
N THR A 34 25.54 -10.02 -4.85
CA THR A 34 26.37 -10.88 -4.01
C THR A 34 25.97 -10.86 -2.53
N GLY A 35 25.03 -10.00 -2.13
CA GLY A 35 24.65 -9.80 -0.72
C GLY A 35 25.59 -8.87 0.04
N THR A 36 26.52 -8.21 -0.64
CA THR A 36 27.45 -7.24 -0.05
C THR A 36 27.01 -5.80 -0.28
N ASP A 37 27.74 -4.85 0.33
CA ASP A 37 27.51 -3.40 0.19
C ASP A 37 26.05 -3.01 0.52
N ILE A 38 25.62 -3.45 1.69
CA ILE A 38 24.29 -3.14 2.22
C ILE A 38 24.30 -1.73 2.81
N TYR A 39 23.44 -0.86 2.33
CA TYR A 39 23.28 0.49 2.87
C TYR A 39 21.82 0.98 2.75
N PRO A 40 21.37 1.86 3.66
CA PRO A 40 20.05 2.46 3.57
C PRO A 40 19.99 3.45 2.41
N ILE A 41 18.88 3.44 1.67
CA ILE A 41 18.57 4.42 0.62
C ILE A 41 17.38 5.29 1.00
N SER A 42 16.73 5.00 2.12
CA SER A 42 15.71 5.82 2.74
C SER A 42 16.04 6.06 4.22
N TYR A 43 15.63 7.22 4.71
CA TYR A 43 15.85 7.66 6.09
C TYR A 43 14.54 8.07 6.77
N TYR A 44 13.44 7.55 6.29
CA TYR A 44 12.12 7.91 6.79
C TYR A 44 11.87 7.39 8.21
N GLU A 45 11.02 8.06 8.95
CA GLU A 45 10.77 7.74 10.37
C GLU A 45 9.75 6.63 10.58
N THR A 46 8.89 6.41 9.60
CA THR A 46 7.89 5.35 9.60
C THR A 46 8.29 4.24 8.66
N SER A 47 7.48 3.20 8.59
CA SER A 47 7.84 2.03 7.79
C SER A 47 7.54 2.20 6.31
N GLU A 48 8.40 1.61 5.52
CA GLU A 48 8.27 1.45 4.08
C GLU A 48 8.24 -0.05 3.77
N TRP A 49 7.39 -0.48 2.83
CA TRP A 49 7.16 -1.90 2.59
C TRP A 49 7.17 -2.26 1.12
N GLN A 50 7.52 -3.51 0.84
CA GLN A 50 7.29 -4.24 -0.39
C GLN A 50 7.81 -3.52 -1.65
N PRO A 51 9.09 -3.12 -1.69
CA PRO A 51 9.64 -2.45 -2.85
C PRO A 51 9.55 -3.32 -4.11
N SER A 52 9.29 -2.68 -5.22
CA SER A 52 9.27 -3.23 -6.56
C SER A 52 9.97 -2.26 -7.49
N VAL A 53 10.14 -2.63 -8.75
CA VAL A 53 10.72 -1.77 -9.78
C VAL A 53 9.68 -1.56 -10.86
N ASP A 54 9.48 -0.32 -11.28
CA ASP A 54 8.60 0.01 -12.37
C ASP A 54 9.25 -0.12 -13.75
N ASN A 55 8.48 0.13 -14.82
CA ASN A 55 8.95 0.02 -16.18
C ASN A 55 10.00 1.07 -16.57
N SER A 56 10.18 2.12 -15.77
CA SER A 56 11.21 3.16 -15.98
C SER A 56 12.47 2.93 -15.13
N GLY A 57 12.46 1.90 -14.28
CA GLY A 57 13.56 1.57 -13.38
C GLY A 57 13.49 2.30 -12.04
N MET A 58 12.40 3.00 -11.73
CA MET A 58 12.17 3.61 -10.43
C MET A 58 11.78 2.55 -9.41
N LEU A 59 12.13 2.76 -8.15
CA LEU A 59 11.57 1.98 -7.05
C LEU A 59 10.15 2.46 -6.75
N VAL A 60 9.24 1.52 -6.59
CA VAL A 60 7.87 1.76 -6.12
C VAL A 60 7.64 0.96 -4.85
N TYR A 61 6.98 1.54 -3.87
CA TYR A 61 6.82 0.95 -2.55
C TYR A 61 5.62 1.55 -1.82
N THR A 62 5.19 0.90 -0.77
CA THR A 62 4.21 1.45 0.17
C THR A 62 4.95 2.19 1.27
N ARG A 63 4.50 3.39 1.60
CA ARG A 63 5.01 4.16 2.74
C ARG A 63 3.87 4.53 3.68
N TRP A 64 4.11 4.32 4.96
CA TRP A 64 3.18 4.66 6.02
C TRP A 64 3.48 6.07 6.56
N ASP A 65 2.55 7.00 6.36
CA ASP A 65 2.67 8.39 6.83
C ASP A 65 1.86 8.58 8.12
N TYR A 66 2.45 8.22 9.24
CA TYR A 66 1.77 8.15 10.53
C TYR A 66 1.21 9.48 11.01
N THR A 67 1.90 10.59 10.78
CA THR A 67 1.56 11.88 11.40
C THR A 67 0.86 12.86 10.47
N ASP A 68 0.98 12.67 9.19
CA ASP A 68 0.61 13.70 8.22
C ASP A 68 -0.78 13.46 7.62
N ARG A 69 -1.29 12.25 7.72
CA ARG A 69 -2.59 11.86 7.16
C ARG A 69 -3.32 10.90 8.07
N GLU A 70 -4.55 11.25 8.40
CA GLU A 70 -5.57 10.35 8.95
C GLU A 70 -5.15 9.56 10.18
N ASP A 71 -4.61 10.22 11.17
CA ASP A 71 -4.36 9.62 12.47
C ASP A 71 -3.75 8.22 12.37
N CYS A 72 -2.62 8.10 11.65
CA CYS A 72 -1.86 6.87 11.51
C CYS A 72 -2.33 5.83 10.46
N LEU A 73 -3.40 6.01 9.76
CA LEU A 73 -3.96 4.95 8.91
C LEU A 73 -3.43 4.92 7.47
N GLY A 74 -2.98 6.05 6.95
CA GLY A 74 -2.58 6.18 5.55
C GLY A 74 -1.28 5.45 5.22
N SER A 75 -1.36 4.44 4.38
CA SER A 75 -0.20 3.73 3.82
C SER A 75 -0.35 3.63 2.31
N GLN A 76 0.43 4.44 1.58
CA GLN A 76 0.14 4.73 0.19
C GLN A 76 1.34 4.53 -0.72
N PHE A 77 1.07 4.60 -2.02
CA PHE A 77 2.04 4.51 -3.09
C PHE A 77 3.08 5.63 -3.06
N TRP A 78 4.34 5.25 -3.03
CA TRP A 78 5.50 6.12 -3.17
C TRP A 78 6.46 5.58 -4.22
N THR A 79 7.24 6.49 -4.80
CA THR A 79 8.31 6.15 -5.74
C THR A 79 9.57 6.97 -5.44
N CYS A 80 10.73 6.43 -5.77
CA CYS A 80 12.02 7.14 -5.73
C CYS A 80 12.98 6.58 -6.77
N PHE A 81 14.08 7.29 -7.02
CA PHE A 81 15.19 6.72 -7.77
C PHE A 81 15.82 5.52 -7.04
N PRO A 82 16.50 4.61 -7.77
CA PRO A 82 17.13 3.43 -7.15
C PRO A 82 18.16 3.73 -6.05
N ASP A 83 18.67 4.94 -6.00
CA ASP A 83 19.57 5.45 -4.96
C ASP A 83 18.84 6.18 -3.82
N GLY A 84 17.51 6.17 -3.81
CA GLY A 84 16.66 6.79 -2.80
C GLY A 84 16.40 8.28 -2.98
N ARG A 85 16.96 8.93 -4.01
CA ARG A 85 16.70 10.34 -4.27
C ARG A 85 15.27 10.56 -4.75
N ASP A 86 14.79 11.79 -4.51
CA ASP A 86 13.52 12.32 -5.00
C ASP A 86 12.31 11.42 -4.67
N PRO A 87 12.07 11.10 -3.37
CA PRO A 87 10.89 10.36 -2.97
C PRO A 87 9.64 11.18 -3.25
N ARG A 88 8.69 10.59 -3.97
CA ARG A 88 7.42 11.22 -4.38
C ARG A 88 6.25 10.30 -4.13
N ALA A 89 5.11 10.89 -3.78
CA ALA A 89 3.81 10.23 -3.81
C ALA A 89 3.04 10.68 -5.05
N PRO A 90 3.07 9.94 -6.14
CA PRO A 90 2.37 10.33 -7.37
C PRO A 90 0.86 10.13 -7.27
N HIS A 91 0.38 9.55 -6.17
CA HIS A 91 -1.00 9.21 -5.90
C HIS A 91 -1.28 9.32 -4.40
N GLY A 92 -2.46 9.81 -4.03
CA GLY A 92 -2.98 9.72 -2.67
C GLY A 92 -2.28 10.60 -1.61
N ASN A 93 -1.41 11.54 -1.99
CA ASN A 93 -0.68 12.39 -1.04
C ASN A 93 -1.49 13.63 -0.61
N TYR A 94 -2.66 13.41 -0.06
CA TYR A 94 -3.57 14.44 0.47
C TYR A 94 -4.37 13.88 1.63
N PRO A 95 -4.91 14.72 2.51
CA PRO A 95 -5.84 14.27 3.53
C PRO A 95 -7.08 13.64 2.88
N PHE A 96 -7.44 12.46 3.34
CA PHE A 96 -8.68 11.84 2.87
C PHE A 96 -9.89 12.65 3.32
N PRO A 97 -10.98 12.67 2.55
CA PRO A 97 -12.19 13.38 2.93
C PRO A 97 -12.99 12.62 4.01
N TRP A 98 -12.32 12.21 5.08
CA TRP A 98 -12.90 11.43 6.19
C TRP A 98 -14.04 12.15 6.89
N HIS A 99 -13.97 13.47 6.96
CA HIS A 99 -15.05 14.29 7.47
C HIS A 99 -16.35 14.13 6.68
N THR A 100 -16.28 13.67 5.44
CA THR A 100 -17.46 13.33 4.63
C THR A 100 -18.01 11.94 4.98
N PHE A 101 -17.23 11.15 5.69
CA PHE A 101 -17.63 9.85 6.22
C PHE A 101 -18.08 9.92 7.68
N ALA A 102 -18.03 11.09 8.27
CA ALA A 102 -18.33 11.34 9.67
C ALA A 102 -19.83 11.38 9.93
N ASP A 103 -20.41 10.21 9.97
CA ASP A 103 -21.52 9.98 10.84
C ASP A 103 -20.96 9.46 12.17
N ASN A 104 -20.78 10.36 13.06
CA ASN A 104 -20.19 10.15 14.40
C ASN A 104 -21.06 9.30 15.34
N THR A 105 -21.97 8.48 14.84
CA THR A 105 -22.89 7.73 15.67
C THR A 105 -22.20 6.65 16.51
N HIS A 106 -20.92 6.32 16.25
CA HIS A 106 -20.19 5.30 16.98
C HIS A 106 -18.86 5.76 17.60
N GLY A 107 -18.59 7.07 17.63
CA GLY A 107 -17.41 7.60 18.33
C GLY A 107 -16.06 7.25 17.71
N ASP A 108 -16.01 6.38 16.75
CA ASP A 108 -14.81 5.98 16.03
C ASP A 108 -15.02 5.99 14.51
N HIS A 109 -14.99 7.19 13.97
CA HIS A 109 -15.17 7.47 12.55
C HIS A 109 -14.05 6.90 11.66
N ARG A 110 -12.98 6.36 12.27
CA ARG A 110 -11.81 5.85 11.57
C ARG A 110 -12.05 4.49 10.92
N TYR A 111 -13.03 3.75 11.37
CA TYR A 111 -13.03 2.30 11.15
C TYR A 111 -14.14 1.73 10.26
N GLY A 112 -15.12 2.44 9.88
CA GLY A 112 -16.30 1.73 9.37
C GLY A 112 -16.74 2.01 7.95
N ARG A 113 -16.26 3.05 7.31
CA ARG A 113 -16.97 3.55 6.14
C ARG A 113 -16.24 3.54 4.80
N CYS A 114 -14.96 3.29 4.78
CA CYS A 114 -14.27 3.08 3.50
C CYS A 114 -14.77 1.83 2.78
N ALA A 115 -15.25 0.82 3.53
CA ALA A 115 -15.80 -0.40 2.95
C ALA A 115 -17.21 -0.21 2.38
N ASP A 116 -18.02 0.66 3.00
CA ASP A 116 -19.44 0.81 2.67
C ASP A 116 -19.72 2.01 1.75
N ALA A 117 -18.77 2.92 1.62
CA ALA A 117 -18.96 4.05 0.70
C ALA A 117 -19.00 3.54 -0.75
N PRO A 118 -19.93 4.03 -1.58
CA PRO A 118 -19.94 3.73 -3.02
C PRO A 118 -18.63 4.09 -3.72
N SER A 119 -17.89 5.01 -3.14
CA SER A 119 -16.54 5.45 -3.52
C SER A 119 -15.47 4.99 -2.53
N GLY A 120 -15.63 3.84 -1.89
CA GLY A 120 -14.70 3.35 -0.88
C GLY A 120 -13.25 3.53 -1.31
N LEU A 121 -12.46 4.22 -0.49
CA LEU A 121 -11.06 4.48 -0.75
C LEU A 121 -10.22 3.51 0.08
N PRO A 122 -9.16 2.93 -0.50
CA PRO A 122 -8.28 2.08 0.26
C PRO A 122 -7.52 2.89 1.30
N MET A 123 -7.52 2.42 2.54
CA MET A 123 -6.69 2.98 3.61
C MET A 123 -5.22 2.66 3.39
N THR A 124 -4.97 1.49 2.87
CA THR A 124 -3.63 0.94 2.73
C THR A 124 -3.49 0.32 1.35
N GLU A 125 -2.48 0.75 0.62
CA GLU A 125 -2.12 0.26 -0.70
C GLU A 125 -0.85 -0.58 -0.59
N MET A 126 -0.98 -1.89 -0.76
CA MET A 126 0.10 -2.85 -0.56
C MET A 126 0.44 -3.61 -1.85
N HIS A 127 1.64 -4.19 -1.89
CA HIS A 127 2.11 -5.03 -3.00
C HIS A 127 2.04 -4.36 -4.38
N ILE A 128 2.39 -3.08 -4.42
CA ILE A 128 2.32 -2.26 -5.64
C ILE A 128 3.31 -2.79 -6.68
N ARG A 129 2.82 -3.05 -7.89
CA ARG A 129 3.63 -3.52 -9.02
C ARG A 129 3.23 -2.85 -10.31
N ALA A 130 4.22 -2.40 -11.07
CA ALA A 130 3.99 -1.90 -12.42
C ALA A 130 3.53 -3.05 -13.34
N ILE A 131 2.50 -2.80 -14.12
CA ILE A 131 2.06 -3.73 -15.16
C ILE A 131 3.06 -3.63 -16.33
N PRO A 132 3.60 -4.77 -16.83
CA PRO A 132 4.61 -4.75 -17.87
C PRO A 132 4.16 -3.96 -19.11
N GLN A 133 5.05 -3.09 -19.61
CA GLN A 133 4.82 -2.24 -20.79
C GLN A 133 3.60 -1.29 -20.69
N SER A 134 3.13 -1.05 -19.49
CA SER A 134 1.99 -0.18 -19.18
C SER A 134 2.42 1.00 -18.30
N HIS A 135 1.58 2.04 -18.27
CA HIS A 135 1.68 3.15 -17.31
C HIS A 135 0.86 2.87 -16.04
N ARG A 136 0.24 1.70 -15.95
CA ARG A 136 -0.62 1.29 -14.85
C ARG A 136 0.15 0.42 -13.84
N TYR A 137 -0.41 0.40 -12.65
CA TYR A 137 0.04 -0.45 -11.55
C TYR A 137 -1.12 -1.29 -11.05
N ILE A 138 -0.80 -2.44 -10.47
CA ILE A 138 -1.74 -3.24 -9.68
C ILE A 138 -1.31 -3.20 -8.22
N LEU A 139 -2.27 -3.18 -7.32
CA LEU A 139 -2.04 -3.17 -5.87
C LEU A 139 -3.15 -3.90 -5.13
N THR A 140 -2.90 -4.18 -3.86
CA THR A 140 -3.88 -4.71 -2.91
C THR A 140 -4.33 -3.60 -1.97
N ALA A 141 -5.64 -3.31 -1.94
CA ALA A 141 -6.25 -2.52 -0.89
C ALA A 141 -6.39 -3.40 0.36
N ALA A 142 -5.52 -3.19 1.34
CA ALA A 142 -5.38 -4.01 2.54
C ALA A 142 -5.80 -3.26 3.81
N PRO A 143 -6.09 -3.95 4.93
CA PRO A 143 -6.32 -3.30 6.21
C PRO A 143 -5.03 -2.68 6.76
N HIS A 144 -5.18 -1.70 7.65
CA HIS A 144 -4.05 -1.09 8.35
C HIS A 144 -3.31 -2.09 9.25
N HIS A 145 -4.03 -2.93 9.96
CA HIS A 145 -3.47 -4.01 10.77
C HIS A 145 -3.85 -5.39 10.23
N GLY A 146 -2.98 -6.35 10.40
CA GLY A 146 -3.22 -7.74 10.05
C GLY A 146 -2.55 -8.18 8.75
N GLU A 147 -3.20 -9.12 8.07
CA GLU A 147 -2.69 -9.69 6.84
C GLU A 147 -2.95 -8.77 5.64
N THR A 148 -2.02 -8.73 4.71
CA THR A 148 -2.10 -7.83 3.54
C THR A 148 -2.97 -8.39 2.41
N PHE A 149 -4.22 -8.75 2.75
CA PHE A 149 -5.24 -9.24 1.83
C PHE A 149 -6.41 -8.26 1.74
N GLY A 150 -7.04 -8.20 0.59
CA GLY A 150 -8.21 -7.36 0.36
C GLY A 150 -8.66 -7.36 -1.08
N SER A 151 -9.11 -6.20 -1.56
CA SER A 151 -9.52 -6.01 -2.95
C SER A 151 -8.31 -5.63 -3.82
N LEU A 152 -8.24 -6.19 -5.02
CA LEU A 152 -7.25 -5.76 -6.00
C LEU A 152 -7.72 -4.52 -6.73
N CYS A 153 -6.79 -3.58 -6.93
CA CYS A 153 -7.04 -2.33 -7.64
C CYS A 153 -6.00 -2.11 -8.74
N ILE A 154 -6.46 -1.48 -9.82
CA ILE A 154 -5.60 -0.94 -10.87
C ILE A 154 -5.49 0.56 -10.67
N LEU A 155 -4.28 1.06 -10.59
CA LEU A 155 -3.94 2.47 -10.52
C LEU A 155 -3.48 2.96 -11.89
N ASP A 156 -4.08 4.02 -12.41
CA ASP A 156 -3.69 4.65 -13.67
C ASP A 156 -3.20 6.08 -13.41
N LEU A 157 -1.90 6.28 -13.42
CA LEU A 157 -1.28 7.60 -13.16
C LEU A 157 -1.49 8.63 -14.28
N ARG A 158 -2.08 8.26 -15.42
CA ARG A 158 -2.49 9.22 -16.45
C ARG A 158 -3.82 9.90 -16.14
N VAL A 159 -4.62 9.31 -15.27
CA VAL A 159 -5.80 9.97 -14.73
C VAL A 159 -5.30 11.04 -13.76
N PRO A 160 -5.70 12.32 -13.91
CA PRO A 160 -5.32 13.35 -12.96
C PRO A 160 -5.79 13.00 -11.54
N ASP A 161 -4.91 13.22 -10.57
CA ASP A 161 -5.28 13.06 -9.16
C ASP A 161 -6.18 14.25 -8.76
N ASP A 162 -7.40 13.92 -8.38
CA ASP A 162 -8.47 14.89 -8.07
C ASP A 162 -8.75 14.99 -6.56
N ASN A 163 -7.87 14.45 -5.72
CA ASN A 163 -8.04 14.31 -4.28
C ASN A 163 -9.20 13.38 -3.86
N HIS A 164 -9.69 12.56 -4.79
CA HIS A 164 -10.75 11.58 -4.56
C HIS A 164 -10.34 10.16 -4.97
N MET A 165 -9.04 9.95 -5.24
CA MET A 165 -8.49 8.67 -5.72
C MET A 165 -9.16 8.13 -6.99
N SER A 166 -9.65 9.01 -7.87
CA SER A 166 -10.25 8.61 -9.16
C SER A 166 -9.29 7.89 -10.10
N GLN A 167 -7.98 7.90 -9.78
CA GLN A 167 -6.96 7.11 -10.46
C GLN A 167 -7.12 5.60 -10.22
N LEU A 168 -7.81 5.20 -9.14
CA LEU A 168 -8.01 3.82 -8.77
C LEU A 168 -9.28 3.22 -9.37
N ARG A 169 -9.15 2.05 -9.96
CA ARG A 169 -10.26 1.19 -10.38
C ARG A 169 -10.16 -0.16 -9.68
N ARG A 170 -11.23 -0.60 -9.03
CA ARG A 170 -11.29 -1.93 -8.43
C ARG A 170 -11.30 -3.00 -9.52
N LEU A 171 -10.35 -3.93 -9.45
CA LEU A 171 -10.32 -5.12 -10.31
C LEU A 171 -11.29 -6.17 -9.76
N THR A 172 -11.39 -6.29 -8.44
CA THR A 172 -12.26 -7.24 -7.75
C THR A 172 -13.35 -6.51 -6.95
N PRO A 173 -14.34 -5.87 -7.61
CA PRO A 173 -15.33 -5.00 -6.95
C PRO A 173 -16.28 -5.76 -6.02
N TYR A 174 -16.38 -7.08 -6.15
CA TYR A 174 -17.15 -7.94 -5.26
C TYR A 174 -16.46 -8.26 -3.94
N VAL A 175 -15.16 -7.91 -3.81
CA VAL A 175 -14.43 -7.98 -2.55
C VAL A 175 -14.49 -6.60 -1.90
N PRO A 176 -15.08 -6.42 -0.72
CA PRO A 176 -15.12 -5.13 -0.05
C PRO A 176 -13.70 -4.65 0.27
N PHE A 177 -13.51 -3.34 0.37
CA PHE A 177 -12.30 -2.82 0.99
C PHE A 177 -12.30 -3.24 2.46
N PRO A 178 -11.18 -3.76 2.95
CA PRO A 178 -11.09 -4.09 4.36
C PRO A 178 -11.17 -2.81 5.20
N GLU A 179 -11.78 -2.95 6.35
CA GLU A 179 -11.72 -1.90 7.36
C GLU A 179 -10.28 -1.66 7.79
N SER A 180 -9.99 -0.44 8.21
CA SER A 180 -8.64 0.00 8.50
C SER A 180 -7.92 -0.83 9.56
N GLU A 181 -8.64 -1.45 10.49
CA GLU A 181 -8.03 -2.24 11.57
C GLU A 181 -8.55 -3.68 11.68
N SER A 182 -9.63 -3.99 11.01
CA SER A 182 -10.13 -5.36 10.99
C SER A 182 -9.62 -6.09 9.77
N PRO A 183 -8.86 -7.17 9.94
CA PRO A 183 -8.51 -8.00 8.81
C PRO A 183 -9.81 -8.55 8.21
N ALA A 184 -10.09 -8.20 6.98
CA ALA A 184 -11.13 -8.85 6.22
C ALA A 184 -10.66 -10.28 5.89
N ARG A 185 -10.68 -11.15 6.87
CA ARG A 185 -10.51 -12.60 6.65
C ARG A 185 -11.71 -13.12 5.91
N SER A 186 -11.76 -12.84 4.65
CA SER A 186 -12.72 -13.40 3.73
C SER A 186 -11.99 -14.39 2.83
N GLN A 187 -12.53 -15.58 2.70
CA GLN A 187 -12.07 -16.55 1.70
C GLN A 187 -12.06 -15.98 0.27
N TYR A 188 -12.61 -14.79 0.08
CA TYR A 188 -12.64 -14.06 -1.18
C TYR A 188 -11.58 -12.96 -1.29
N ALA A 189 -10.83 -12.71 -0.23
CA ALA A 189 -9.79 -11.67 -0.24
C ALA A 189 -8.58 -12.11 -1.06
N TYR A 190 -8.02 -11.16 -1.81
CA TYR A 190 -6.86 -11.36 -2.66
C TYR A 190 -5.63 -10.67 -2.08
N GLY A 191 -4.46 -11.13 -2.47
CA GLY A 191 -3.19 -10.50 -2.06
C GLY A 191 -2.07 -10.74 -3.07
N THR A 192 -0.98 -10.04 -2.87
CA THR A 192 0.28 -10.21 -3.59
C THR A 192 0.11 -10.34 -5.11
N PRO A 193 -0.53 -9.38 -5.78
CA PRO A 193 -0.78 -9.48 -7.21
C PRO A 193 0.53 -9.41 -7.99
N TRP A 194 0.65 -10.24 -9.01
CA TRP A 194 1.75 -10.25 -9.95
C TRP A 194 1.21 -10.06 -11.36
N PRO A 195 1.43 -8.89 -11.98
CA PRO A 195 0.92 -8.65 -13.32
C PRO A 195 1.75 -9.41 -14.37
N ILE A 196 1.08 -10.19 -15.21
CA ILE A 196 1.69 -10.82 -16.37
C ILE A 196 1.62 -9.85 -17.57
N ASN A 197 0.48 -9.20 -17.73
CA ASN A 197 0.23 -8.12 -18.69
C ASN A 197 -1.01 -7.34 -18.24
N GLU A 198 -1.49 -6.40 -19.07
CA GLU A 198 -2.68 -5.59 -18.76
C GLU A 198 -3.99 -6.38 -18.60
N GLY A 199 -4.06 -7.58 -19.12
CA GLY A 199 -5.26 -8.41 -19.09
C GLY A 199 -5.17 -9.62 -18.16
N LEU A 200 -4.01 -9.87 -17.54
CA LEU A 200 -3.80 -11.13 -16.83
C LEU A 200 -2.91 -10.93 -15.60
N PHE A 201 -3.39 -11.41 -14.45
CA PHE A 201 -2.76 -11.22 -13.14
C PHE A 201 -2.72 -12.54 -12.37
N LEU A 202 -1.55 -12.89 -11.84
CA LEU A 202 -1.39 -13.98 -10.89
C LEU A 202 -1.48 -13.41 -9.48
N CYS A 203 -2.24 -14.00 -8.58
CA CYS A 203 -2.38 -13.53 -7.22
C CYS A 203 -2.72 -14.65 -6.24
N ASN A 204 -2.55 -14.38 -4.97
CA ASN A 204 -3.08 -15.24 -3.92
C ASN A 204 -4.56 -14.95 -3.70
N ARG A 205 -5.33 -15.99 -3.51
CA ARG A 205 -6.68 -15.93 -2.98
C ARG A 205 -6.76 -16.92 -1.84
N TRP A 206 -6.70 -16.40 -0.62
CA TRP A 206 -6.55 -17.22 0.56
C TRP A 206 -5.27 -18.10 0.46
N GLU A 207 -5.39 -19.42 0.48
CA GLU A 207 -4.30 -20.38 0.34
C GLU A 207 -4.02 -20.77 -1.12
N ASP A 208 -4.87 -20.33 -2.04
CA ASP A 208 -4.78 -20.68 -3.45
C ASP A 208 -3.96 -19.65 -4.25
N LEU A 209 -3.25 -20.14 -5.24
CA LEU A 209 -2.67 -19.33 -6.30
C LEU A 209 -3.64 -19.31 -7.48
N VAL A 210 -4.12 -18.13 -7.82
CA VAL A 210 -5.15 -17.96 -8.85
C VAL A 210 -4.70 -17.03 -9.95
N LEU A 211 -5.28 -17.23 -11.12
CA LEU A 211 -5.09 -16.38 -12.28
C LEU A 211 -6.40 -15.62 -12.53
N LEU A 212 -6.29 -14.29 -12.56
CA LEU A 212 -7.40 -13.39 -12.84
C LEU A 212 -7.21 -12.71 -14.19
N ASP A 213 -8.30 -12.52 -14.93
CA ASP A 213 -8.30 -11.63 -16.08
C ASP A 213 -8.64 -10.20 -15.69
N SER A 214 -8.65 -9.29 -16.68
CA SER A 214 -8.90 -7.85 -16.43
C SER A 214 -10.36 -7.52 -16.04
N LEU A 215 -11.24 -8.52 -16.01
CA LEU A 215 -12.60 -8.38 -15.55
C LEU A 215 -12.76 -8.80 -14.08
N GLY A 216 -11.76 -9.47 -13.48
CA GLY A 216 -11.68 -9.85 -12.07
C GLY A 216 -12.23 -11.21 -11.75
#